data_2ea8073b0ce20c9386de9cada8217d5f
#
_entry.id   2ea8073b0ce20c9386de9cada8217d5f
#
_cell.length_a   1.000
_cell.length_b   1.000
_cell.length_c   1.000
_cell.angle_alpha   90.00
_cell.angle_beta   90.00
_cell.angle_gamma   90.00
#
_symmetry.space_group_name_H-M   'P 1'
#
loop_
_entity.id
_entity.type
_entity.pdbx_description
1 polymer ?
#
loop_
_entity_poly.entity_id
_entity_poly.type
_entity_poly.pdbx_seq_one_letter_code
_entity_poly.pdbx_strand_id
1 'polypeptide(L)'
;KPSKQSINLFNIFEKVKKKGPNFIEQIIDGDISRGFKKDDLRFRFPPEPNGYLHIGHLKAICLNFNLGEKYGAPVNLRFDDTNPEKEAKEYVDAIKNDILWLGYKWNKECYASDYFEQLYNWALVLIEKDLAYIDSQSSEDIANQKGTPTKEGKASPHRDRDKEESLKVFKEMYNGEHKQGEHVLRAKTNMSSPNMLMRDPVIYRVMDSNHHRTG
;
A
#
# COMPACT_ATOMS: atom_id res chain seq x y z
N LYS A 1 30.53 -9.09 -28.07
CA LYS A 1 30.68 -7.62 -28.09
C LYS A 1 29.30 -7.06 -27.71
N PRO A 2 29.15 -6.22 -26.67
CA PRO A 2 27.87 -5.63 -26.33
C PRO A 2 27.37 -4.75 -27.48
N SER A 3 26.07 -4.81 -27.78
CA SER A 3 25.47 -4.03 -28.87
C SER A 3 25.58 -2.51 -28.58
N LYS A 4 25.66 -1.69 -29.62
CA LYS A 4 25.73 -0.21 -29.47
C LYS A 4 24.57 0.40 -28.67
N GLN A 5 23.45 -0.33 -28.51
CA GLN A 5 22.31 0.08 -27.67
C GLN A 5 22.57 -0.04 -26.17
N SER A 6 23.37 -1.04 -25.72
CA SER A 6 23.73 -1.20 -24.30
C SER A 6 24.65 -0.06 -23.81
N ILE A 7 25.49 0.48 -24.70
CA ILE A 7 26.43 1.57 -24.35
C ILE A 7 25.70 2.90 -24.16
N ASN A 8 24.60 3.15 -24.87
CA ASN A 8 23.84 4.40 -24.73
C ASN A 8 23.03 4.47 -23.43
N LEU A 9 22.48 3.36 -22.96
CA LEU A 9 21.79 3.27 -21.68
C LEU A 9 22.78 3.52 -20.51
N PHE A 10 23.96 2.93 -20.57
CA PHE A 10 24.99 3.14 -19.53
C PHE A 10 25.45 4.61 -19.44
N ASN A 11 25.61 5.29 -20.56
CA ASN A 11 25.97 6.72 -20.60
C ASN A 11 24.84 7.66 -20.14
N ILE A 12 23.59 7.24 -20.29
CA ILE A 12 22.44 7.99 -19.74
C ILE A 12 22.42 7.87 -18.21
N PHE A 13 22.71 6.69 -17.66
CA PHE A 13 22.80 6.48 -16.21
C PHE A 13 23.98 7.23 -15.57
N GLU A 14 25.13 7.32 -16.24
CA GLU A 14 26.28 8.09 -15.74
C GLU A 14 26.02 9.62 -15.73
N LYS A 15 25.31 10.16 -16.70
CA LYS A 15 24.93 11.58 -16.73
C LYS A 15 23.94 11.96 -15.62
N VAL A 16 23.15 11.02 -15.11
CA VAL A 16 22.22 11.25 -13.99
C VAL A 16 22.97 11.31 -12.66
N LYS A 17 24.14 10.72 -12.52
CA LYS A 17 24.97 10.73 -11.29
C LYS A 17 25.52 12.11 -10.89
N LYS A 18 25.42 13.15 -11.74
CA LYS A 18 25.97 14.49 -11.46
C LYS A 18 24.94 15.51 -10.92
N LYS A 19 23.70 15.12 -10.67
CA LYS A 19 22.75 15.99 -9.96
C LYS A 19 22.98 15.87 -8.45
N GLY A 20 22.96 17.01 -7.77
CA GLY A 20 23.01 17.05 -6.30
C GLY A 20 21.93 16.17 -5.65
N PRO A 21 22.00 15.96 -4.32
CA PRO A 21 21.08 15.04 -3.62
C PRO A 21 19.62 15.42 -3.91
N ASN A 22 18.80 14.41 -4.23
CA ASN A 22 17.37 14.60 -4.40
C ASN A 22 16.72 14.91 -3.04
N PHE A 23 15.46 15.35 -3.04
CA PHE A 23 14.79 15.75 -1.79
C PHE A 23 14.68 14.62 -0.76
N ILE A 24 14.56 13.35 -1.20
CA ILE A 24 14.52 12.19 -0.29
C ILE A 24 15.89 11.98 0.36
N GLU A 25 16.96 12.09 -0.41
CA GLU A 25 18.33 12.04 0.12
C GLU A 25 18.58 13.15 1.15
N GLN A 26 18.12 14.37 0.86
CA GLN A 26 18.21 15.49 1.81
C GLN A 26 17.47 15.22 3.12
N ILE A 27 16.28 14.59 3.06
CA ILE A 27 15.53 14.20 4.25
C ILE A 27 16.30 13.13 5.04
N ILE A 28 16.79 12.08 4.36
CA ILE A 28 17.54 10.99 4.99
C ILE A 28 18.81 11.53 5.66
N ASP A 29 19.59 12.33 4.95
CA ASP A 29 20.82 12.94 5.47
C ASP A 29 20.53 13.86 6.65
N GLY A 30 19.44 14.62 6.60
CA GLY A 30 18.95 15.44 7.69
C GLY A 30 18.53 14.62 8.92
N ASP A 31 17.82 13.50 8.73
CA ASP A 31 17.40 12.63 9.82
C ASP A 31 18.62 11.95 10.48
N ILE A 32 19.56 11.44 9.69
CA ILE A 32 20.80 10.87 10.20
C ILE A 32 21.59 11.92 10.99
N SER A 33 21.70 13.15 10.51
CA SER A 33 22.38 14.24 11.23
C SER A 33 21.72 14.61 12.55
N ARG A 34 20.40 14.36 12.69
CA ARG A 34 19.62 14.54 13.93
C ARG A 34 19.62 13.32 14.86
N GLY A 35 20.39 12.29 14.53
CA GLY A 35 20.58 11.10 15.39
C GLY A 35 19.77 9.87 14.98
N PHE A 36 19.10 9.86 13.83
CA PHE A 36 18.50 8.64 13.30
C PHE A 36 19.62 7.63 12.99
N LYS A 37 19.49 6.41 13.49
CA LYS A 37 20.51 5.38 13.30
C LYS A 37 20.43 4.85 11.87
N LYS A 38 21.55 4.92 11.14
CA LYS A 38 21.64 4.44 9.77
C LYS A 38 21.26 2.95 9.64
N ASP A 39 21.56 2.14 10.66
CA ASP A 39 21.23 0.71 10.70
C ASP A 39 19.71 0.43 10.79
N ASP A 40 18.90 1.43 11.18
CA ASP A 40 17.44 1.33 11.21
C ASP A 40 16.80 1.73 9.87
N LEU A 41 17.59 2.26 8.93
CA LEU A 41 17.10 2.66 7.61
C LEU A 41 16.66 1.44 6.80
N ARG A 42 15.45 1.49 6.26
CA ARG A 42 14.84 0.43 5.44
C ARG A 42 14.12 1.04 4.25
N PHE A 43 14.24 0.41 3.12
CA PHE A 43 13.48 0.75 1.92
C PHE A 43 12.55 -0.38 1.54
N ARG A 44 11.53 -0.08 0.76
CA ARG A 44 10.64 -1.08 0.21
C ARG A 44 10.15 -0.70 -1.19
N PHE A 45 9.97 -1.69 -2.04
CA PHE A 45 9.17 -1.59 -3.23
C PHE A 45 7.90 -2.40 -2.99
N PRO A 46 6.70 -1.75 -2.88
CA PRO A 46 5.44 -2.40 -2.54
C PRO A 46 4.51 -2.51 -3.76
N PRO A 47 4.78 -3.39 -4.74
CA PRO A 47 3.88 -3.55 -5.88
C PRO A 47 2.60 -4.30 -5.48
N GLU A 48 1.47 -3.91 -6.09
CA GLU A 48 0.26 -4.70 -6.13
C GLU A 48 0.37 -5.69 -7.30
N PRO A 49 0.22 -7.03 -7.10
CA PRO A 49 0.43 -8.02 -8.15
C PRO A 49 -0.82 -8.19 -9.04
N ASN A 50 -1.33 -7.08 -9.60
CA ASN A 50 -2.54 -6.99 -10.41
C ASN A 50 -2.28 -6.72 -11.90
N GLY A 51 -1.03 -6.78 -12.33
CA GLY A 51 -0.61 -6.55 -13.72
C GLY A 51 0.91 -6.51 -13.87
N TYR A 52 1.35 -6.41 -15.13
CA TYR A 52 2.77 -6.25 -15.47
C TYR A 52 3.28 -4.85 -15.11
N LEU A 53 4.57 -4.76 -14.80
CA LEU A 53 5.22 -3.48 -14.53
C LEU A 53 5.28 -2.60 -15.78
N HIS A 54 5.25 -1.30 -15.57
CA HIS A 54 5.44 -0.29 -16.62
C HIS A 54 6.49 0.74 -16.19
N ILE A 55 6.81 1.70 -17.06
CA ILE A 55 7.87 2.69 -16.84
C ILE A 55 7.72 3.49 -15.55
N GLY A 56 6.50 3.70 -15.06
CA GLY A 56 6.24 4.35 -13.78
C GLY A 56 6.78 3.54 -12.60
N HIS A 57 6.62 2.22 -12.63
CA HIS A 57 7.16 1.32 -11.62
C HIS A 57 8.69 1.27 -11.66
N LEU A 58 9.30 1.33 -12.87
CA LEU A 58 10.75 1.38 -13.03
C LEU A 58 11.37 2.54 -12.24
N LYS A 59 10.74 3.72 -12.29
CA LYS A 59 11.21 4.89 -11.51
C LYS A 59 11.22 4.59 -10.00
N ALA A 60 10.17 3.96 -9.48
CA ALA A 60 10.07 3.62 -8.06
C ALA A 60 11.09 2.53 -7.67
N ILE A 61 11.29 1.52 -8.51
CA ILE A 61 12.29 0.47 -8.30
C ILE A 61 13.68 1.10 -8.23
N CYS A 62 14.09 1.83 -9.27
CA CYS A 62 15.40 2.46 -9.33
C CYS A 62 15.64 3.40 -8.13
N LEU A 63 14.62 4.18 -7.73
CA LEU A 63 14.73 5.06 -6.59
C LEU A 63 15.02 4.30 -5.29
N ASN A 64 14.22 3.29 -4.97
CA ASN A 64 14.35 2.53 -3.73
C ASN A 64 15.65 1.73 -3.67
N PHE A 65 15.99 1.02 -4.75
CA PHE A 65 17.17 0.18 -4.78
C PHE A 65 18.47 0.99 -4.83
N ASN A 66 18.53 2.09 -5.60
CA ASN A 66 19.70 2.96 -5.61
C ASN A 66 19.91 3.68 -4.25
N LEU A 67 18.84 4.08 -3.57
CA LEU A 67 18.95 4.62 -2.20
C LEU A 67 19.43 3.53 -1.23
N GLY A 68 18.89 2.32 -1.34
CA GLY A 68 19.35 1.18 -0.54
C GLY A 68 20.85 0.94 -0.71
N GLU A 69 21.34 0.91 -1.95
CA GLU A 69 22.76 0.75 -2.27
C GLU A 69 23.61 1.92 -1.72
N LYS A 70 23.17 3.16 -1.98
CA LYS A 70 23.86 4.38 -1.52
C LYS A 70 24.05 4.43 -0.01
N TYR A 71 23.01 4.07 0.75
CA TYR A 71 23.03 4.13 2.21
C TYR A 71 23.46 2.81 2.87
N GLY A 72 23.69 1.75 2.10
CA GLY A 72 23.97 0.41 2.63
C GLY A 72 22.79 -0.18 3.42
N ALA A 73 21.55 0.21 3.06
CA ALA A 73 20.35 -0.17 3.74
C ALA A 73 19.57 -1.24 2.95
N PRO A 74 18.92 -2.22 3.62
CA PRO A 74 18.16 -3.26 2.94
C PRO A 74 16.92 -2.71 2.26
N VAL A 75 16.60 -3.28 1.09
CA VAL A 75 15.37 -3.02 0.35
C VAL A 75 14.51 -4.27 0.37
N ASN A 76 13.29 -4.17 0.85
CA ASN A 76 12.34 -5.28 0.87
C ASN A 76 11.40 -5.20 -0.34
N LEU A 77 11.11 -6.36 -0.95
CA LEU A 77 10.02 -6.51 -1.89
C LEU A 77 8.77 -6.92 -1.10
N ARG A 78 7.76 -6.06 -1.07
CA ARG A 78 6.53 -6.35 -0.35
C ARG A 78 5.34 -6.30 -1.29
N PHE A 79 4.76 -7.43 -1.59
CA PHE A 79 3.53 -7.49 -2.36
C PHE A 79 2.34 -7.01 -1.52
N ASP A 80 1.63 -5.99 -2.02
CA ASP A 80 0.37 -5.52 -1.44
C ASP A 80 -0.80 -6.33 -2.04
N ASP A 81 -0.82 -7.62 -1.71
CA ASP A 81 -1.70 -8.65 -2.26
C ASP A 81 -2.97 -8.82 -1.40
N THR A 82 -3.82 -7.79 -1.36
CA THR A 82 -5.06 -7.79 -0.57
C THR A 82 -6.34 -7.84 -1.40
N ASN A 83 -6.23 -7.90 -2.72
CA ASN A 83 -7.39 -7.93 -3.63
C ASN A 83 -7.41 -9.20 -4.49
N PRO A 84 -8.04 -10.28 -4.02
CA PRO A 84 -8.01 -11.59 -4.68
C PRO A 84 -8.65 -11.61 -6.08
N GLU A 85 -9.51 -10.64 -6.42
CA GLU A 85 -10.18 -10.59 -7.73
C GLU A 85 -9.25 -10.15 -8.88
N LYS A 86 -8.18 -9.43 -8.58
CA LYS A 86 -7.31 -8.81 -9.58
C LYS A 86 -5.88 -9.33 -9.58
N GLU A 87 -5.52 -10.06 -8.55
CA GLU A 87 -4.15 -10.49 -8.29
C GLU A 87 -3.90 -11.91 -8.75
N ALA A 88 -2.73 -12.16 -9.31
CA ALA A 88 -2.34 -13.48 -9.78
C ALA A 88 -0.86 -13.77 -9.55
N LYS A 89 -0.56 -15.06 -9.32
CA LYS A 89 0.82 -15.55 -9.20
C LYS A 89 1.70 -15.19 -10.40
N GLU A 90 1.13 -15.15 -11.59
CA GLU A 90 1.82 -14.74 -12.81
C GLU A 90 2.44 -13.36 -12.68
N TYR A 91 1.70 -12.38 -12.12
CA TYR A 91 2.23 -11.03 -11.93
C TYR A 91 3.29 -10.96 -10.84
N VAL A 92 3.15 -11.75 -9.78
CA VAL A 92 4.20 -11.88 -8.76
C VAL A 92 5.52 -12.33 -9.40
N ASP A 93 5.46 -13.40 -10.21
CA ASP A 93 6.65 -13.97 -10.86
C ASP A 93 7.23 -12.98 -11.90
N ALA A 94 6.39 -12.30 -12.68
CA ALA A 94 6.83 -11.28 -13.64
C ALA A 94 7.53 -10.09 -12.96
N ILE A 95 6.95 -9.56 -11.89
CA ILE A 95 7.53 -8.46 -11.10
C ILE A 95 8.92 -8.84 -10.55
N LYS A 96 9.05 -10.05 -10.01
CA LYS A 96 10.34 -10.57 -9.52
C LYS A 96 11.38 -10.65 -10.63
N ASN A 97 10.99 -11.19 -11.78
CA ASN A 97 11.86 -11.31 -12.94
C ASN A 97 12.31 -9.94 -13.46
N ASP A 98 11.41 -8.96 -13.53
CA ASP A 98 11.74 -7.61 -13.97
C ASP A 98 12.75 -6.92 -13.04
N ILE A 99 12.59 -7.05 -11.72
CA ILE A 99 13.54 -6.50 -10.74
C ILE A 99 14.92 -7.14 -10.90
N LEU A 100 14.98 -8.47 -11.06
CA LEU A 100 16.23 -9.20 -11.29
C LEU A 100 16.86 -8.82 -12.63
N TRP A 101 16.06 -8.67 -13.69
CA TRP A 101 16.55 -8.23 -15.01
C TRP A 101 17.15 -6.82 -14.97
N LEU A 102 16.61 -5.93 -14.10
CA LEU A 102 17.18 -4.61 -13.84
C LEU A 102 18.50 -4.66 -13.04
N GLY A 103 18.92 -5.84 -12.57
CA GLY A 103 20.16 -6.05 -11.82
C GLY A 103 20.03 -5.84 -10.31
N TYR A 104 18.81 -5.66 -9.80
CA TYR A 104 18.57 -5.47 -8.36
C TYR A 104 18.25 -6.79 -7.64
N LYS A 105 18.53 -6.81 -6.33
CA LYS A 105 18.19 -7.91 -5.42
C LYS A 105 17.56 -7.33 -4.16
N TRP A 106 16.44 -7.91 -3.73
CA TRP A 106 15.78 -7.53 -2.48
C TRP A 106 16.32 -8.34 -1.29
N ASN A 107 16.14 -7.78 -0.10
CA ASN A 107 16.59 -8.42 1.15
C ASN A 107 15.54 -9.44 1.65
N LYS A 108 14.28 -9.01 1.78
CA LYS A 108 13.17 -9.86 2.19
C LYS A 108 12.05 -9.77 1.17
N GLU A 109 11.38 -10.90 0.94
CA GLU A 109 10.12 -10.97 0.23
C GLU A 109 9.00 -11.07 1.27
N CYS A 110 8.02 -10.19 1.20
CA CYS A 110 6.92 -10.08 2.15
C CYS A 110 5.60 -9.98 1.38
N TYR A 111 4.53 -10.43 2.00
CA TYR A 111 3.18 -10.36 1.44
C TYR A 111 2.24 -9.75 2.48
N ALA A 112 1.33 -8.87 2.05
CA ALA A 112 0.31 -8.32 2.93
C ALA A 112 -0.64 -9.43 3.43
N SER A 113 -0.91 -10.43 2.60
CA SER A 113 -1.74 -11.60 2.94
C SER A 113 -1.20 -12.45 4.09
N ASP A 114 0.11 -12.41 4.39
CA ASP A 114 0.68 -13.09 5.57
C ASP A 114 0.17 -12.50 6.90
N TYR A 115 -0.45 -11.33 6.87
CA TYR A 115 -0.87 -10.58 8.05
C TYR A 115 -2.40 -10.44 8.16
N PHE A 116 -3.20 -11.19 7.41
CA PHE A 116 -4.67 -11.05 7.43
C PHE A 116 -5.27 -11.23 8.83
N GLU A 117 -4.82 -12.22 9.59
CA GLU A 117 -5.27 -12.39 10.96
C GLU A 117 -4.88 -11.21 11.86
N GLN A 118 -3.65 -10.72 11.72
CA GLN A 118 -3.18 -9.56 12.47
C GLN A 118 -3.94 -8.28 12.09
N LEU A 119 -4.25 -8.11 10.80
CA LEU A 119 -5.05 -6.98 10.31
C LEU A 119 -6.47 -7.02 10.86
N TYR A 120 -7.07 -8.22 10.95
CA TYR A 120 -8.36 -8.41 11.60
C TYR A 120 -8.33 -8.02 13.08
N ASN A 121 -7.33 -8.49 13.82
CA ASN A 121 -7.16 -8.13 15.23
C ASN A 121 -6.95 -6.63 15.44
N TRP A 122 -6.18 -5.97 14.57
CA TRP A 122 -6.03 -4.50 14.62
C TRP A 122 -7.31 -3.77 14.26
N ALA A 123 -8.12 -4.29 13.36
CA ALA A 123 -9.43 -3.72 13.05
C ALA A 123 -10.36 -3.76 14.28
N LEU A 124 -10.38 -4.86 15.04
CA LEU A 124 -11.11 -4.93 16.32
C LEU A 124 -10.65 -3.84 17.29
N VAL A 125 -9.35 -3.66 17.45
CA VAL A 125 -8.78 -2.60 18.31
C VAL A 125 -9.19 -1.20 17.86
N LEU A 126 -9.27 -0.95 16.55
CA LEU A 126 -9.73 0.34 16.02
C LEU A 126 -11.21 0.60 16.36
N ILE A 127 -12.06 -0.41 16.27
CA ILE A 127 -13.48 -0.29 16.65
C ILE A 127 -13.61 -0.05 18.16
N GLU A 128 -12.91 -0.82 18.99
CA GLU A 128 -12.91 -0.66 20.46
C GLU A 128 -12.49 0.74 20.91
N LYS A 129 -11.56 1.36 20.17
CA LYS A 129 -11.09 2.74 20.41
C LYS A 129 -11.96 3.80 19.77
N ASP A 130 -13.08 3.44 19.17
CA ASP A 130 -13.95 4.35 18.40
C ASP A 130 -13.23 5.09 17.24
N LEU A 131 -12.22 4.44 16.66
CA LEU A 131 -11.47 4.95 15.51
C LEU A 131 -11.90 4.35 14.18
N ALA A 132 -12.84 3.40 14.22
CA ALA A 132 -13.45 2.79 13.04
C ALA A 132 -14.92 2.44 13.33
N TYR A 133 -15.73 2.34 12.29
CA TYR A 133 -17.15 2.01 12.37
C TYR A 133 -17.60 1.17 11.17
N ILE A 134 -18.67 0.41 11.35
CA ILE A 134 -19.33 -0.32 10.26
C ILE A 134 -20.29 0.59 9.52
N ASP A 135 -20.09 0.69 8.23
CA ASP A 135 -20.96 1.41 7.29
C ASP A 135 -21.72 0.40 6.44
N SER A 136 -23.05 0.58 6.39
CA SER A 136 -23.99 -0.26 5.64
C SER A 136 -24.53 0.44 4.39
N GLN A 137 -23.85 1.48 3.94
CA GLN A 137 -24.21 2.20 2.72
C GLN A 137 -23.65 1.52 1.47
N SER A 138 -24.29 1.80 0.34
CA SER A 138 -23.78 1.37 -0.96
C SER A 138 -22.42 2.01 -1.28
N SER A 139 -21.63 1.36 -2.15
CA SER A 139 -20.38 1.93 -2.63
C SER A 139 -20.58 3.28 -3.34
N GLU A 140 -21.73 3.49 -4.00
CA GLU A 140 -22.08 4.73 -4.67
C GLU A 140 -22.34 5.85 -3.65
N ASP A 141 -23.09 5.60 -2.60
CA ASP A 141 -23.34 6.57 -1.54
C ASP A 141 -22.04 6.99 -0.84
N ILE A 142 -21.19 6.01 -0.52
CA ILE A 142 -19.87 6.26 0.07
C ILE A 142 -19.01 7.13 -0.86
N ALA A 143 -19.02 6.85 -2.16
CA ALA A 143 -18.25 7.64 -3.14
C ALA A 143 -18.81 9.08 -3.23
N ASN A 144 -20.11 9.25 -3.29
CA ASN A 144 -20.78 10.56 -3.37
C ASN A 144 -20.53 11.41 -2.12
N GLN A 145 -20.44 10.78 -0.94
CA GLN A 145 -20.16 11.47 0.32
C GLN A 145 -18.74 11.96 0.46
N LYS A 146 -17.79 11.41 -0.29
CA LYS A 146 -16.39 11.89 -0.23
C LYS A 146 -16.22 13.34 -0.70
N GLY A 147 -17.17 13.89 -1.43
CA GLY A 147 -17.10 15.26 -1.96
C GLY A 147 -16.10 15.38 -3.12
N THR A 148 -15.44 16.53 -3.21
CA THR A 148 -14.44 16.83 -4.25
C THR A 148 -13.17 17.41 -3.61
N PRO A 149 -12.06 17.60 -4.34
CA PRO A 149 -10.87 18.25 -3.79
C PRO A 149 -11.13 19.65 -3.22
N THR A 150 -12.17 20.34 -3.73
CA THR A 150 -12.55 21.72 -3.31
C THR A 150 -13.82 21.77 -2.45
N LYS A 151 -14.49 20.65 -2.27
CA LYS A 151 -15.71 20.54 -1.45
C LYS A 151 -15.53 19.43 -0.42
N GLU A 152 -15.78 19.74 0.83
CA GLU A 152 -15.69 18.78 1.95
C GLU A 152 -16.60 17.57 1.75
N GLY A 153 -16.21 16.45 2.34
CA GLY A 153 -17.03 15.26 2.41
C GLY A 153 -18.13 15.39 3.47
N LYS A 154 -19.15 14.54 3.36
CA LYS A 154 -20.22 14.39 4.35
C LYS A 154 -19.98 13.11 5.14
N ALA A 155 -20.20 13.17 6.46
CA ALA A 155 -20.16 11.99 7.31
C ALA A 155 -21.28 11.00 6.92
N SER A 156 -20.98 9.70 7.05
CA SER A 156 -21.98 8.65 6.92
C SER A 156 -23.00 8.74 8.06
N PRO A 157 -24.29 8.40 7.83
CA PRO A 157 -25.26 8.26 8.91
C PRO A 157 -24.89 7.15 9.90
N HIS A 158 -24.01 6.22 9.52
CA HIS A 158 -23.53 5.14 10.38
C HIS A 158 -22.24 5.48 11.12
N ARG A 159 -21.71 6.69 10.96
CA ARG A 159 -20.42 7.08 11.54
C ARG A 159 -20.42 7.01 13.07
N ASP A 160 -21.55 7.30 13.67
CA ASP A 160 -21.74 7.30 15.12
C ASP A 160 -22.48 6.04 15.61
N ARG A 161 -22.45 4.95 14.81
CA ARG A 161 -22.97 3.63 15.22
C ARG A 161 -22.25 3.20 16.48
N ASP A 162 -23.03 2.61 17.42
CA ASP A 162 -22.48 2.08 18.66
C ASP A 162 -21.35 1.08 18.39
N LYS A 163 -20.31 1.14 19.22
CA LYS A 163 -19.11 0.31 19.03
C LYS A 163 -19.37 -1.17 19.27
N GLU A 164 -20.26 -1.53 20.21
CA GLU A 164 -20.65 -2.91 20.48
C GLU A 164 -21.42 -3.49 19.26
N GLU A 165 -22.29 -2.70 18.66
CA GLU A 165 -22.98 -3.07 17.41
C GLU A 165 -21.95 -3.23 16.26
N SER A 166 -21.02 -2.28 16.12
CA SER A 166 -19.96 -2.37 15.11
C SER A 166 -19.06 -3.59 15.31
N LEU A 167 -18.69 -3.92 16.55
CA LEU A 167 -17.89 -5.12 16.89
C LEU A 167 -18.68 -6.40 16.54
N LYS A 168 -19.96 -6.45 16.86
CA LYS A 168 -20.82 -7.60 16.56
C LYS A 168 -20.87 -7.82 15.04
N VAL A 169 -21.26 -6.81 14.27
CA VAL A 169 -21.37 -6.92 12.80
C VAL A 169 -20.03 -7.24 12.17
N PHE A 170 -18.90 -6.68 12.65
CA PHE A 170 -17.58 -6.99 12.12
C PHE A 170 -17.19 -8.46 12.32
N LYS A 171 -17.53 -9.06 13.47
CA LYS A 171 -17.33 -10.49 13.72
C LYS A 171 -18.23 -11.36 12.82
N GLU A 172 -19.49 -10.95 12.62
CA GLU A 172 -20.42 -11.61 11.69
C GLU A 172 -19.90 -11.57 10.24
N MET A 173 -19.33 -10.42 9.80
CA MET A 173 -18.64 -10.31 8.50
C MET A 173 -17.48 -11.30 8.38
N TYR A 174 -16.66 -11.43 9.41
CA TYR A 174 -15.54 -12.37 9.43
C TYR A 174 -16.00 -13.83 9.36
N ASN A 175 -17.12 -14.16 10.00
CA ASN A 175 -17.72 -15.49 9.99
C ASN A 175 -18.45 -15.83 8.67
N GLY A 176 -18.53 -14.89 7.72
CA GLY A 176 -19.22 -15.10 6.45
C GLY A 176 -20.75 -15.00 6.53
N GLU A 177 -21.29 -14.37 7.57
CA GLU A 177 -22.72 -14.20 7.79
C GLU A 177 -23.31 -13.06 6.94
N HIS A 178 -22.46 -12.21 6.35
CA HIS A 178 -22.83 -11.10 5.48
C HIS A 178 -22.24 -11.26 4.08
N LYS A 179 -23.00 -10.81 3.08
CA LYS A 179 -22.58 -10.83 1.67
C LYS A 179 -21.65 -9.67 1.34
N GLN A 180 -20.89 -9.85 0.25
CA GLN A 180 -20.12 -8.78 -0.34
C GLN A 180 -21.00 -7.55 -0.64
N GLY A 181 -20.55 -6.38 -0.16
CA GLY A 181 -21.23 -5.11 -0.38
C GLY A 181 -22.31 -4.72 0.65
N GLU A 182 -22.69 -5.61 1.58
CA GLU A 182 -23.67 -5.27 2.64
C GLU A 182 -23.07 -4.33 3.68
N HIS A 183 -21.83 -4.61 4.09
CA HIS A 183 -21.13 -3.85 5.12
C HIS A 183 -19.65 -3.65 4.75
N VAL A 184 -19.11 -2.52 5.19
CA VAL A 184 -17.67 -2.23 5.14
C VAL A 184 -17.22 -1.62 6.46
N LEU A 185 -15.96 -1.86 6.84
CA LEU A 185 -15.34 -1.14 7.96
C LEU A 185 -14.66 0.11 7.41
N ARG A 186 -14.97 1.27 7.99
CA ARG A 186 -14.36 2.55 7.66
C ARG A 186 -13.61 3.12 8.85
N ALA A 187 -12.43 3.70 8.60
CA ALA A 187 -11.73 4.47 9.63
C ALA A 187 -12.43 5.82 9.86
N LYS A 188 -12.51 6.26 11.12
CA LYS A 188 -12.96 7.62 11.49
C LYS A 188 -11.81 8.60 11.32
N THR A 189 -11.87 9.39 10.25
CA THR A 189 -10.82 10.37 9.90
C THR A 189 -11.45 11.73 9.60
N ASN A 190 -10.66 12.68 9.10
CA ASN A 190 -11.16 14.01 8.83
C ASN A 190 -11.87 14.08 7.48
N MET A 191 -13.20 14.26 7.48
CA MET A 191 -14.02 14.41 6.27
C MET A 191 -13.77 15.71 5.50
N SER A 192 -13.11 16.71 6.12
CA SER A 192 -12.70 17.97 5.48
C SER A 192 -11.26 17.92 4.95
N SER A 193 -10.58 16.75 5.02
CA SER A 193 -9.21 16.63 4.52
C SER A 193 -9.13 17.01 3.02
N PRO A 194 -8.15 17.83 2.59
CA PRO A 194 -7.93 18.10 1.17
C PRO A 194 -7.54 16.82 0.41
N ASN A 195 -6.96 15.83 1.08
CA ASN A 195 -6.74 14.50 0.53
C ASN A 195 -7.99 13.65 0.68
N MET A 196 -8.75 13.47 -0.40
CA MET A 196 -9.98 12.69 -0.42
C MET A 196 -9.79 11.22 0.01
N LEU A 197 -8.59 10.67 -0.13
CA LEU A 197 -8.27 9.30 0.33
C LEU A 197 -8.26 9.18 1.86
N MET A 198 -8.14 10.31 2.55
CA MET A 198 -8.18 10.39 4.02
C MET A 198 -9.58 10.69 4.58
N ARG A 199 -10.62 10.70 3.74
CA ARG A 199 -12.00 10.98 4.17
C ARG A 199 -12.74 9.67 4.45
N ASP A 200 -12.70 9.22 5.70
CA ASP A 200 -13.26 7.96 6.20
C ASP A 200 -13.05 6.79 5.22
N PRO A 201 -11.81 6.38 4.97
CA PRO A 201 -11.52 5.33 4.00
C PRO A 201 -12.08 3.97 4.44
N VAL A 202 -12.50 3.17 3.47
CA VAL A 202 -12.78 1.75 3.69
C VAL A 202 -11.46 1.04 3.97
N ILE A 203 -11.39 0.33 5.10
CA ILE A 203 -10.21 -0.41 5.54
C ILE A 203 -10.43 -1.93 5.60
N TYR A 204 -11.69 -2.38 5.57
CA TYR A 204 -12.04 -3.80 5.53
C TYR A 204 -13.37 -4.03 4.80
N ARG A 205 -13.48 -5.11 4.05
CA ARG A 205 -14.70 -5.53 3.35
C ARG A 205 -14.73 -7.04 3.16
N VAL A 206 -15.94 -7.59 3.01
CA VAL A 206 -16.13 -8.98 2.58
C VAL A 206 -15.87 -9.07 1.08
N MET A 207 -15.07 -10.06 0.67
CA MET A 207 -14.81 -10.41 -0.73
C MET A 207 -15.23 -11.87 -0.94
N ASP A 208 -16.05 -12.12 -1.93
CA ASP A 208 -16.51 -13.47 -2.31
C ASP A 208 -15.57 -14.05 -3.38
N SER A 209 -14.32 -14.24 -3.01
CA SER A 209 -13.25 -14.63 -3.92
C SER A 209 -12.11 -15.28 -3.18
N ASN A 210 -11.61 -16.39 -3.69
CA ASN A 210 -10.47 -17.09 -3.10
C ASN A 210 -9.17 -16.32 -3.38
N HIS A 211 -8.38 -16.12 -2.35
CA HIS A 211 -7.07 -15.48 -2.48
C HIS A 211 -6.07 -16.45 -3.13
N HIS A 212 -5.30 -15.98 -4.12
CA HIS A 212 -4.38 -16.82 -4.92
C HIS A 212 -3.27 -17.49 -4.11
N ARG A 213 -3.00 -17.04 -2.89
CA ARG A 213 -1.95 -17.52 -1.99
C ARG A 213 -2.48 -18.21 -0.72
N THR A 214 -3.54 -17.69 -0.15
CA THR A 214 -4.04 -18.14 1.17
C THR A 214 -5.36 -18.90 1.10
N GLY A 215 -5.98 -18.98 -0.06
CA GLY A 215 -7.24 -19.69 -0.27
C GLY A 215 -8.47 -18.84 -0.06
#